data_66a044118059b3235700bd997bf01fd6
#
_entry.id   66a044118059b3235700bd997bf01fd6
#
_cell.length_a   1.000
_cell.length_b   1.000
_cell.length_c   1.000
_cell.angle_alpha   90.00
_cell.angle_beta   90.00
_cell.angle_gamma   90.00
#
_symmetry.space_group_name_H-M   'P 1'
#
loop_
_entity.id
_entity.type
_entity.pdbx_description
1 polymer ?
#
loop_
_entity_poly.entity_id
_entity_poly.type
_entity_poly.pdbx_seq_one_letter_code
_entity_poly.pdbx_strand_id
1 'polypeptide(L)'
;HIFADEARTFGMEGFFQKIGIYAHEGQKYEPVDSEQLSSYREDKSGQVLQEGITEAGAMSSWIAAGTSYTNHDLEMIPIYLFYSMFGFQRIGDLAWAAADSQTRGFLIGATSGKTTLAGEGLQHQDGHSLLLASAIPNCISYDPTFSYEMAVIFRDGLKRMHEKKENIYYYITAMNENYTHPEKPAGSDQGILKGMYLFKNYNGKGKAKVQMLGSGSILREVIKAAETLSKDYGVDCNVWSATSFNELKKDGMEV
;
A
#
# COMPACT_ATOMS: atom_id res chain seq x y z
N HIS A 1 -10.65 4.59 -8.26
CA HIS A 1 -10.08 3.33 -7.76
C HIS A 1 -10.19 2.26 -8.84
N ILE A 2 -9.13 1.50 -9.05
CA ILE A 2 -9.06 0.44 -10.07
C ILE A 2 -8.84 -0.89 -9.37
N PHE A 3 -9.65 -1.89 -9.69
CA PHE A 3 -9.57 -3.22 -9.11
C PHE A 3 -9.54 -4.29 -10.21
N ALA A 4 -8.75 -5.32 -9.99
CA ALA A 4 -8.74 -6.50 -10.83
C ALA A 4 -9.82 -7.52 -10.38
N ASP A 5 -11.05 -7.08 -10.21
CA ASP A 5 -12.24 -7.88 -9.82
C ASP A 5 -12.17 -8.58 -8.44
N GLU A 6 -11.34 -8.06 -7.55
CA GLU A 6 -11.05 -8.65 -6.22
C GLU A 6 -11.32 -7.67 -5.08
N ALA A 7 -12.21 -6.69 -5.30
CA ALA A 7 -12.43 -5.61 -4.33
C ALA A 7 -12.89 -6.11 -2.94
N ARG A 8 -13.65 -7.20 -2.88
CA ARG A 8 -14.09 -7.81 -1.61
C ARG A 8 -12.93 -8.40 -0.82
N THR A 9 -12.01 -9.10 -1.49
CA THR A 9 -10.81 -9.66 -0.86
C THR A 9 -9.94 -8.58 -0.24
N PHE A 10 -9.94 -7.40 -0.84
CA PHE A 10 -9.21 -6.23 -0.34
C PHE A 10 -10.01 -5.40 0.69
N GLY A 11 -11.22 -5.82 1.07
CA GLY A 11 -12.09 -5.08 2.01
C GLY A 11 -12.62 -3.77 1.47
N MET A 12 -12.72 -3.63 0.14
CA MET A 12 -13.09 -2.39 -0.55
C MET A 12 -14.54 -2.37 -1.05
N GLU A 13 -15.32 -3.38 -0.75
CA GLU A 13 -16.73 -3.50 -1.19
C GLU A 13 -17.61 -2.32 -0.72
N GLY A 14 -17.24 -1.68 0.38
CA GLY A 14 -17.93 -0.47 0.85
C GLY A 14 -17.87 0.72 -0.11
N PHE A 15 -16.92 0.71 -1.05
CA PHE A 15 -16.84 1.74 -2.08
C PHE A 15 -17.90 1.60 -3.16
N PHE A 16 -18.40 0.41 -3.41
CA PHE A 16 -19.44 0.19 -4.42
C PHE A 16 -20.69 1.05 -4.16
N GLN A 17 -21.10 1.12 -2.88
CA GLN A 17 -22.24 1.93 -2.49
C GLN A 17 -21.91 3.43 -2.43
N LYS A 18 -20.72 3.77 -1.91
CA LYS A 18 -20.36 5.17 -1.58
C LYS A 18 -20.01 6.00 -2.81
N ILE A 19 -19.22 5.43 -3.72
CA ILE A 19 -18.67 6.15 -4.87
C ILE A 19 -19.02 5.50 -6.22
N GLY A 20 -19.72 4.35 -6.19
CA GLY A 20 -20.23 3.66 -7.36
C GLY A 20 -19.19 3.02 -8.25
N ILE A 21 -19.60 1.98 -8.96
CA ILE A 21 -18.81 1.34 -10.01
C ILE A 21 -19.10 2.08 -11.32
N TYR A 22 -18.06 2.42 -12.05
CA TYR A 22 -18.21 3.07 -13.34
C TYR A 22 -18.81 2.11 -14.36
N ALA A 23 -19.91 2.54 -14.98
CA ALA A 23 -20.50 1.88 -16.15
C ALA A 23 -20.94 2.92 -17.17
N HIS A 24 -20.42 2.84 -18.38
CA HIS A 24 -20.67 3.82 -19.46
C HIS A 24 -22.16 4.07 -19.72
N GLU A 25 -22.97 3.03 -19.62
CA GLU A 25 -24.40 3.11 -19.86
C GLU A 25 -25.25 3.18 -18.57
N GLY A 26 -24.63 3.13 -17.42
CA GLY A 26 -25.29 2.96 -16.12
C GLY A 26 -25.73 1.52 -15.88
N GLN A 27 -26.37 1.26 -14.75
CA GLN A 27 -26.84 -0.08 -14.37
C GLN A 27 -28.09 -0.44 -15.16
N LYS A 28 -28.03 -1.55 -15.91
CA LYS A 28 -29.12 -2.03 -16.76
C LYS A 28 -29.75 -3.34 -16.27
N TYR A 29 -29.32 -3.86 -15.15
CA TYR A 29 -29.81 -5.12 -14.56
C TYR A 29 -29.88 -5.00 -13.05
N GLU A 30 -30.67 -5.86 -12.44
CA GLU A 30 -30.70 -6.04 -11.01
C GLU A 30 -29.70 -7.16 -10.64
N PRO A 31 -28.74 -6.90 -9.72
CA PRO A 31 -27.80 -7.92 -9.29
C PRO A 31 -28.52 -9.11 -8.65
N VAL A 32 -28.11 -10.32 -8.98
CA VAL A 32 -28.73 -11.57 -8.49
C VAL A 32 -28.71 -11.69 -6.96
N ASP A 33 -27.73 -11.06 -6.32
CA ASP A 33 -27.48 -11.05 -4.88
C ASP A 33 -27.81 -9.71 -4.20
N SER A 34 -28.64 -8.88 -4.84
CA SER A 34 -29.00 -7.53 -4.37
C SER A 34 -29.56 -7.49 -2.94
N GLU A 35 -30.23 -8.57 -2.50
CA GLU A 35 -30.80 -8.69 -1.17
C GLU A 35 -29.80 -9.23 -0.12
N GLN A 36 -28.70 -9.83 -0.54
CA GLN A 36 -27.79 -10.57 0.35
C GLN A 36 -26.50 -9.83 0.68
N LEU A 37 -26.11 -8.84 -0.12
CA LEU A 37 -24.80 -8.19 -0.05
C LEU A 37 -24.92 -6.68 -0.12
N SER A 38 -23.92 -5.98 0.40
CA SER A 38 -23.78 -4.54 0.26
C SER A 38 -24.07 -4.11 -1.18
N SER A 39 -24.99 -3.18 -1.34
CA SER A 39 -25.58 -2.78 -2.61
C SER A 39 -24.52 -2.49 -3.68
N TYR A 40 -24.48 -3.36 -4.68
CA TYR A 40 -23.72 -3.19 -5.90
C TYR A 40 -24.43 -2.11 -6.75
N ARG A 41 -23.71 -1.05 -7.06
CA ARG A 41 -24.27 0.07 -7.83
C ARG A 41 -23.32 0.47 -8.95
N GLU A 42 -23.82 0.35 -10.18
CA GLU A 42 -23.18 0.87 -11.40
C GLU A 42 -23.74 2.24 -11.76
N ASP A 43 -22.86 3.18 -12.08
CA ASP A 43 -23.23 4.56 -12.40
C ASP A 43 -22.25 5.16 -13.42
N LYS A 44 -22.74 6.05 -14.29
CA LYS A 44 -21.89 6.79 -15.24
C LYS A 44 -20.87 7.70 -14.56
N SER A 45 -21.16 8.13 -13.34
CA SER A 45 -20.27 8.92 -12.50
C SER A 45 -19.48 8.10 -11.49
N GLY A 46 -19.55 6.76 -11.58
CA GLY A 46 -18.86 5.87 -10.67
C GLY A 46 -17.34 6.09 -10.68
N GLN A 47 -16.73 5.98 -9.49
CA GLN A 47 -15.30 6.20 -9.30
C GLN A 47 -14.52 4.88 -9.09
N VAL A 48 -15.19 3.74 -9.15
CA VAL A 48 -14.57 2.41 -9.13
C VAL A 48 -14.59 1.85 -10.54
N LEU A 49 -13.41 1.55 -11.07
CA LEU A 49 -13.24 0.87 -12.34
C LEU A 49 -12.91 -0.61 -12.09
N GLN A 50 -13.80 -1.49 -12.51
CA GLN A 50 -13.57 -2.95 -12.47
C GLN A 50 -13.09 -3.42 -13.85
N GLU A 51 -11.83 -3.86 -13.88
CA GLU A 51 -11.16 -4.29 -15.13
C GLU A 51 -11.23 -5.81 -15.36
N GLY A 52 -11.87 -6.55 -14.47
CA GLY A 52 -11.75 -8.01 -14.45
C GLY A 52 -10.37 -8.48 -13.97
N ILE A 53 -10.11 -9.78 -14.07
CA ILE A 53 -8.83 -10.36 -13.65
C ILE A 53 -7.79 -10.17 -14.76
N THR A 54 -7.32 -8.93 -14.90
CA THR A 54 -6.29 -8.54 -15.87
C THR A 54 -5.42 -7.42 -15.31
N GLU A 55 -4.25 -7.77 -14.79
CA GLU A 55 -3.32 -6.79 -14.24
C GLU A 55 -2.81 -5.82 -15.32
N ALA A 56 -2.59 -6.30 -16.53
CA ALA A 56 -2.13 -5.46 -17.64
C ALA A 56 -3.18 -4.44 -18.08
N GLY A 57 -4.46 -4.84 -18.16
CA GLY A 57 -5.59 -3.93 -18.46
C GLY A 57 -5.75 -2.87 -17.38
N ALA A 58 -5.79 -3.30 -16.12
CA ALA A 58 -5.91 -2.39 -14.97
C ALA A 58 -4.74 -1.41 -14.88
N MET A 59 -3.50 -1.87 -15.14
CA MET A 59 -2.33 -0.99 -15.15
C MET A 59 -2.36 0.00 -16.32
N SER A 60 -2.85 -0.40 -17.48
CA SER A 60 -3.03 0.50 -18.63
C SER A 60 -4.04 1.60 -18.33
N SER A 61 -5.16 1.27 -17.69
CA SER A 61 -6.16 2.24 -17.24
C SER A 61 -5.57 3.18 -16.17
N TRP A 62 -4.74 2.65 -15.26
CA TRP A 62 -4.06 3.45 -14.25
C TRP A 62 -3.06 4.45 -14.88
N ILE A 63 -2.29 4.02 -15.89
CA ILE A 63 -1.39 4.92 -16.65
C ILE A 63 -2.20 5.99 -17.37
N ALA A 64 -3.28 5.62 -18.06
CA ALA A 64 -4.13 6.57 -18.76
C ALA A 64 -4.71 7.64 -17.81
N ALA A 65 -5.21 7.23 -16.65
CA ALA A 65 -5.70 8.16 -15.64
C ALA A 65 -4.57 9.01 -15.03
N GLY A 66 -3.42 8.42 -14.73
CA GLY A 66 -2.29 9.09 -14.10
C GLY A 66 -1.54 10.05 -15.02
N THR A 67 -1.75 9.96 -16.34
CA THR A 67 -1.21 10.87 -17.38
C THR A 67 -2.26 11.82 -17.94
N SER A 68 -3.51 11.77 -17.48
CA SER A 68 -4.61 12.60 -17.99
C SER A 68 -4.36 14.10 -17.83
N TYR A 69 -3.55 14.50 -16.85
CA TYR A 69 -3.18 15.90 -16.64
C TYR A 69 -2.42 16.50 -17.82
N THR A 70 -1.64 15.70 -18.54
CA THR A 70 -0.90 16.17 -19.72
C THR A 70 -1.68 15.97 -21.02
N ASN A 71 -2.52 14.94 -21.13
CA ASN A 71 -3.24 14.59 -22.34
C ASN A 71 -4.58 15.32 -22.48
N HIS A 72 -5.22 15.64 -21.35
CA HIS A 72 -6.60 16.16 -21.31
C HIS A 72 -6.78 17.36 -20.40
N ASP A 73 -5.69 17.91 -19.83
CA ASP A 73 -5.74 18.98 -18.81
C ASP A 73 -6.69 18.64 -17.64
N LEU A 74 -6.77 17.36 -17.31
CA LEU A 74 -7.61 16.81 -16.25
C LEU A 74 -6.76 16.05 -15.25
N GLU A 75 -6.61 16.60 -14.05
CA GLU A 75 -5.84 15.94 -13.00
C GLU A 75 -6.67 14.85 -12.33
N MET A 76 -6.23 13.60 -12.44
CA MET A 76 -6.82 12.44 -11.78
C MET A 76 -5.85 11.85 -10.75
N ILE A 77 -6.41 11.19 -9.73
CA ILE A 77 -5.63 10.50 -8.69
C ILE A 77 -5.96 9.01 -8.75
N PRO A 78 -5.36 8.25 -9.67
CA PRO A 78 -5.64 6.84 -9.79
C PRO A 78 -5.00 6.05 -8.65
N ILE A 79 -5.78 5.14 -8.09
CA ILE A 79 -5.34 4.16 -7.09
C ILE A 79 -5.68 2.78 -7.64
N TYR A 80 -4.66 1.97 -7.91
CA TYR A 80 -4.82 0.61 -8.39
C TYR A 80 -4.42 -0.40 -7.33
N LEU A 81 -5.37 -1.29 -6.97
CA LEU A 81 -5.16 -2.37 -6.02
C LEU A 81 -5.02 -3.70 -6.75
N PHE A 82 -4.02 -4.46 -6.36
CA PHE A 82 -3.72 -5.79 -6.91
C PHE A 82 -3.06 -6.67 -5.85
N TYR A 83 -3.01 -7.98 -6.09
CA TYR A 83 -2.21 -8.87 -5.26
C TYR A 83 -0.72 -8.55 -5.40
N SER A 84 -0.05 -8.21 -4.30
CA SER A 84 1.36 -7.78 -4.31
C SER A 84 2.29 -8.81 -4.96
N MET A 85 2.01 -10.11 -4.77
CA MET A 85 2.77 -11.20 -5.37
C MET A 85 2.73 -11.16 -6.90
N PHE A 86 1.58 -10.81 -7.48
CA PHE A 86 1.41 -10.86 -8.94
C PHE A 86 1.73 -9.54 -9.64
N GLY A 87 1.70 -8.41 -8.94
CA GLY A 87 1.84 -7.08 -9.52
C GLY A 87 3.06 -6.94 -10.42
N PHE A 88 4.20 -6.62 -9.87
CA PHE A 88 5.41 -6.37 -10.66
C PHE A 88 5.87 -7.55 -11.52
N GLN A 89 5.52 -8.78 -11.18
CA GLN A 89 5.82 -9.95 -12.01
C GLN A 89 5.03 -9.94 -13.33
N ARG A 90 3.83 -9.37 -13.33
CA ARG A 90 2.94 -9.35 -14.51
C ARG A 90 2.90 -8.00 -15.21
N ILE A 91 3.23 -6.92 -14.49
CA ILE A 91 3.13 -5.55 -15.01
C ILE A 91 4.47 -4.80 -14.99
N GLY A 92 5.58 -5.50 -14.86
CA GLY A 92 6.91 -4.88 -14.74
C GLY A 92 7.21 -3.90 -15.88
N ASP A 93 7.00 -4.31 -17.13
CA ASP A 93 7.20 -3.44 -18.30
C ASP A 93 6.28 -2.22 -18.27
N LEU A 94 5.03 -2.39 -17.86
CA LEU A 94 4.09 -1.28 -17.73
C LEU A 94 4.45 -0.35 -16.55
N ALA A 95 5.06 -0.87 -15.49
CA ALA A 95 5.57 -0.06 -14.40
C ALA A 95 6.72 0.85 -14.85
N TRP A 96 7.62 0.33 -15.70
CA TRP A 96 8.64 1.13 -16.36
C TRP A 96 8.05 2.14 -17.35
N ALA A 97 7.07 1.74 -18.17
CA ALA A 97 6.37 2.65 -19.07
C ALA A 97 5.65 3.77 -18.32
N ALA A 98 5.06 3.47 -17.16
CA ALA A 98 4.46 4.47 -16.28
C ALA A 98 5.49 5.48 -15.76
N ALA A 99 6.69 4.99 -15.40
CA ALA A 99 7.80 5.83 -14.98
C ALA A 99 8.23 6.81 -16.08
N ASP A 100 8.43 6.31 -17.28
CA ASP A 100 8.82 7.10 -18.45
C ASP A 100 7.74 8.12 -18.86
N SER A 101 6.47 7.71 -18.74
CA SER A 101 5.31 8.56 -19.06
C SER A 101 4.99 9.58 -17.97
N GLN A 102 5.77 9.66 -16.90
CA GLN A 102 5.54 10.54 -15.76
C GLN A 102 4.15 10.37 -15.13
N THR A 103 3.68 9.13 -15.06
CA THR A 103 2.38 8.79 -14.48
C THR A 103 2.37 9.15 -12.99
N ARG A 104 1.27 9.75 -12.51
CA ARG A 104 1.06 10.08 -11.11
C ARG A 104 -0.06 9.24 -10.54
N GLY A 105 0.17 8.60 -9.39
CA GLY A 105 -0.83 7.78 -8.75
C GLY A 105 -0.25 6.81 -7.74
N PHE A 106 -1.12 5.96 -7.21
CA PHE A 106 -0.76 4.98 -6.20
C PHE A 106 -1.04 3.56 -6.71
N LEU A 107 -0.03 2.71 -6.58
CA LEU A 107 -0.14 1.26 -6.72
C LEU A 107 -0.18 0.64 -5.33
N ILE A 108 -1.18 -0.17 -5.04
CA ILE A 108 -1.35 -0.83 -3.74
C ILE A 108 -1.22 -2.34 -3.92
N GLY A 109 -0.12 -2.89 -3.43
CA GLY A 109 0.09 -4.33 -3.36
C GLY A 109 -0.63 -4.88 -2.13
N ALA A 110 -1.87 -5.31 -2.31
CA ALA A 110 -2.70 -5.82 -1.23
C ALA A 110 -2.42 -7.30 -0.94
N THR A 111 -2.86 -7.77 0.22
CA THR A 111 -2.54 -9.10 0.75
C THR A 111 -1.03 -9.36 0.85
N SER A 112 -0.25 -8.30 1.07
CA SER A 112 1.18 -8.41 1.30
C SER A 112 1.48 -9.09 2.63
N GLY A 113 2.51 -9.88 2.66
CA GLY A 113 2.99 -10.55 3.86
C GLY A 113 3.09 -12.05 3.68
N LYS A 114 3.81 -12.69 4.61
CA LYS A 114 4.03 -14.13 4.61
C LYS A 114 3.31 -14.84 5.76
N THR A 115 2.86 -14.10 6.75
CA THR A 115 2.34 -14.64 8.00
C THR A 115 0.83 -14.46 8.16
N THR A 116 0.22 -13.62 7.35
CA THR A 116 -1.16 -13.15 7.52
C THR A 116 -2.12 -13.64 6.43
N LEU A 117 -1.64 -14.45 5.50
CA LEU A 117 -2.40 -14.97 4.37
C LEU A 117 -3.11 -16.27 4.75
N ALA A 118 -4.11 -16.17 5.64
CA ALA A 118 -4.89 -17.33 6.05
C ALA A 118 -5.72 -17.87 4.87
N GLY A 119 -5.44 -19.13 4.47
CA GLY A 119 -6.20 -19.83 3.43
C GLY A 119 -5.79 -19.53 1.98
N GLU A 120 -4.88 -18.60 1.73
CA GLU A 120 -4.52 -18.19 0.35
C GLU A 120 -3.35 -18.96 -0.26
N GLY A 121 -2.71 -19.83 0.45
CA GLY A 121 -1.62 -20.65 -0.06
C GLY A 121 -0.34 -19.86 -0.44
N LEU A 122 0.68 -20.64 -0.80
CA LEU A 122 2.04 -20.16 -1.02
C LEU A 122 2.18 -19.19 -2.20
N GLN A 123 1.36 -19.33 -3.22
CA GLN A 123 1.39 -18.49 -4.43
C GLN A 123 1.02 -17.02 -4.19
N HIS A 124 0.40 -16.69 -3.05
CA HIS A 124 0.07 -15.32 -2.69
C HIS A 124 1.10 -14.67 -1.75
N GLN A 125 2.10 -15.42 -1.29
CA GLN A 125 3.13 -14.89 -0.39
C GLN A 125 4.12 -14.03 -1.15
N ASP A 126 4.11 -12.73 -0.87
CA ASP A 126 5.02 -11.76 -1.45
C ASP A 126 6.29 -11.59 -0.58
N GLY A 127 7.43 -11.60 -1.22
CA GLY A 127 8.72 -11.34 -0.56
C GLY A 127 9.69 -10.54 -1.44
N HIS A 128 9.25 -10.04 -2.59
CA HIS A 128 10.14 -9.46 -3.59
C HIS A 128 9.56 -8.26 -4.36
N SER A 129 8.27 -7.92 -4.19
CA SER A 129 7.66 -6.80 -4.92
C SER A 129 8.37 -5.47 -4.64
N LEU A 130 8.76 -5.21 -3.40
CA LEU A 130 9.52 -4.00 -3.03
C LEU A 130 10.93 -3.97 -3.64
N LEU A 131 11.56 -5.14 -3.81
CA LEU A 131 12.85 -5.24 -4.52
C LEU A 131 12.69 -4.88 -6.00
N LEU A 132 11.65 -5.38 -6.65
CA LEU A 132 11.35 -5.04 -8.04
C LEU A 132 11.02 -3.55 -8.20
N ALA A 133 10.21 -2.99 -7.30
CA ALA A 133 9.93 -1.56 -7.27
C ALA A 133 11.18 -0.70 -7.09
N SER A 134 12.18 -1.16 -6.33
CA SER A 134 13.42 -0.41 -6.09
C SER A 134 14.29 -0.21 -7.33
N ALA A 135 14.07 -1.00 -8.39
CA ALA A 135 14.78 -0.86 -9.65
C ALA A 135 14.30 0.36 -10.46
N ILE A 136 13.08 0.84 -10.21
CA ILE A 136 12.47 1.94 -10.96
C ILE A 136 12.76 3.27 -10.22
N PRO A 137 13.53 4.20 -10.81
CA PRO A 137 14.09 5.35 -10.08
C PRO A 137 13.07 6.29 -9.44
N ASN A 138 11.93 6.51 -10.11
CA ASN A 138 10.85 7.40 -9.66
C ASN A 138 9.66 6.66 -9.02
N CYS A 139 9.80 5.37 -8.74
CA CYS A 139 8.87 4.61 -7.91
C CYS A 139 9.26 4.74 -6.43
N ILE A 140 8.41 5.39 -5.64
CA ILE A 140 8.59 5.54 -4.19
C ILE A 140 7.84 4.41 -3.51
N SER A 141 8.52 3.56 -2.75
CA SER A 141 7.90 2.35 -2.23
C SER A 141 7.97 2.23 -0.72
N TYR A 142 6.86 1.75 -0.12
CA TYR A 142 6.69 1.60 1.32
C TYR A 142 6.05 0.27 1.69
N ASP A 143 6.38 -0.20 2.91
CA ASP A 143 5.81 -1.39 3.56
C ASP A 143 5.27 -1.01 4.96
N PRO A 144 4.16 -0.25 5.04
CA PRO A 144 3.60 0.19 6.30
C PRO A 144 2.96 -0.96 7.07
N THR A 145 3.04 -0.89 8.40
CA THR A 145 2.34 -1.81 9.32
C THR A 145 1.00 -1.23 9.77
N PHE A 146 0.96 0.05 10.08
CA PHE A 146 -0.19 0.69 10.70
C PHE A 146 -0.89 1.69 9.76
N SER A 147 -2.20 1.84 9.95
CA SER A 147 -3.03 2.74 9.14
C SER A 147 -2.57 4.20 9.17
N TYR A 148 -2.02 4.66 10.31
CA TYR A 148 -1.49 6.02 10.40
C TYR A 148 -0.21 6.21 9.57
N GLU A 149 0.63 5.17 9.42
CA GLU A 149 1.79 5.21 8.52
C GLU A 149 1.32 5.37 7.08
N MET A 150 0.35 4.56 6.67
CA MET A 150 -0.27 4.66 5.34
C MET A 150 -0.87 6.05 5.11
N ALA A 151 -1.60 6.60 6.08
CA ALA A 151 -2.20 7.94 5.96
C ALA A 151 -1.14 9.04 5.79
N VAL A 152 -0.01 8.97 6.50
CA VAL A 152 1.11 9.91 6.36
C VAL A 152 1.72 9.79 4.96
N ILE A 153 1.95 8.57 4.48
CA ILE A 153 2.53 8.30 3.15
C ILE A 153 1.60 8.79 2.04
N PHE A 154 0.30 8.48 2.11
CA PHE A 154 -0.67 8.97 1.13
C PHE A 154 -0.75 10.49 1.07
N ARG A 155 -0.79 11.14 2.24
CA ARG A 155 -0.81 12.62 2.34
C ARG A 155 0.44 13.23 1.69
N ASP A 156 1.62 12.67 1.94
CA ASP A 156 2.86 13.13 1.31
C ASP A 156 2.85 12.88 -0.19
N GLY A 157 2.40 11.72 -0.62
CA GLY A 157 2.29 11.38 -2.04
C GLY A 157 1.37 12.32 -2.81
N LEU A 158 0.20 12.62 -2.25
CA LEU A 158 -0.72 13.62 -2.83
C LEU A 158 -0.05 14.98 -2.96
N LYS A 159 0.63 15.43 -1.90
CA LYS A 159 1.35 16.70 -1.92
C LYS A 159 2.45 16.73 -2.97
N ARG A 160 3.27 15.69 -3.04
CA ARG A 160 4.40 15.63 -3.98
C ARG A 160 3.94 15.54 -5.43
N MET A 161 2.99 14.66 -5.73
CA MET A 161 2.52 14.44 -7.10
C MET A 161 1.61 15.57 -7.62
N HIS A 162 0.69 16.08 -6.77
CA HIS A 162 -0.37 16.97 -7.24
C HIS A 162 -0.16 18.44 -6.89
N GLU A 163 0.50 18.78 -5.76
CA GLU A 163 0.86 20.17 -5.45
C GLU A 163 2.24 20.56 -6.03
N LYS A 164 3.26 19.72 -5.74
CA LYS A 164 4.64 20.00 -6.18
C LYS A 164 4.94 19.54 -7.60
N LYS A 165 4.06 18.74 -8.20
CA LYS A 165 4.19 18.23 -9.58
C LYS A 165 5.45 17.38 -9.80
N GLU A 166 5.94 16.68 -8.77
CA GLU A 166 7.08 15.80 -8.88
C GLU A 166 6.79 14.62 -9.83
N ASN A 167 7.80 14.21 -10.61
CA ASN A 167 7.71 13.04 -11.48
C ASN A 167 7.99 11.77 -10.70
N ILE A 168 7.00 11.35 -9.92
CA ILE A 168 7.03 10.14 -9.10
C ILE A 168 5.66 9.47 -9.06
N TYR A 169 5.64 8.19 -8.75
CA TYR A 169 4.45 7.48 -8.31
C TYR A 169 4.77 6.59 -7.11
N TYR A 170 3.75 6.12 -6.42
CA TYR A 170 3.92 5.35 -5.19
C TYR A 170 3.54 3.89 -5.38
N TYR A 171 4.33 2.99 -4.78
CA TYR A 171 3.97 1.61 -4.54
C TYR A 171 3.93 1.36 -3.03
N ILE A 172 2.79 0.93 -2.50
CA ILE A 172 2.59 0.72 -1.08
C ILE A 172 2.01 -0.67 -0.87
N THR A 173 2.64 -1.47 -0.02
CA THR A 173 2.08 -2.76 0.36
C THR A 173 0.99 -2.60 1.42
N ALA A 174 -0.02 -3.45 1.39
CA ALA A 174 -1.11 -3.46 2.35
C ALA A 174 -1.47 -4.89 2.75
N MET A 175 -1.96 -5.06 3.97
CA MET A 175 -2.42 -6.32 4.50
C MET A 175 -3.94 -6.35 4.59
N ASN A 176 -4.57 -7.51 4.42
CA ASN A 176 -6.01 -7.72 4.58
C ASN A 176 -6.40 -8.31 5.94
N GLU A 177 -5.45 -8.45 6.86
CA GLU A 177 -5.72 -8.89 8.23
C GLU A 177 -6.17 -7.73 9.11
N ASN A 178 -7.23 -7.97 9.90
CA ASN A 178 -7.69 -7.01 10.90
C ASN A 178 -6.89 -7.14 12.21
N TYR A 179 -6.30 -6.05 12.66
CA TYR A 179 -5.62 -5.95 13.95
C TYR A 179 -5.73 -4.54 14.54
N THR A 180 -5.44 -4.44 15.84
CA THR A 180 -5.49 -3.16 16.54
C THR A 180 -4.37 -2.23 16.06
N HIS A 181 -4.72 -1.03 15.65
CA HIS A 181 -3.77 0.01 15.32
C HIS A 181 -3.54 0.92 16.53
N PRO A 182 -2.30 1.08 16.99
CA PRO A 182 -1.99 1.99 18.10
C PRO A 182 -2.07 3.44 17.64
N GLU A 183 -2.06 4.35 18.61
CA GLU A 183 -1.88 5.78 18.33
C GLU A 183 -0.52 6.04 17.68
N LYS A 184 -0.50 6.99 16.76
CA LYS A 184 0.73 7.40 16.09
C LYS A 184 1.67 8.07 17.09
N PRO A 185 2.94 7.64 17.22
CA PRO A 185 3.92 8.33 18.03
C PRO A 185 4.09 9.81 17.61
N ALA A 186 4.11 10.70 18.57
CA ALA A 186 4.25 12.13 18.31
C ALA A 186 5.57 12.42 17.55
N GLY A 187 5.51 13.26 16.51
CA GLY A 187 6.68 13.66 15.72
C GLY A 187 7.23 12.59 14.76
N SER A 188 6.53 11.45 14.59
CA SER A 188 7.01 10.34 13.75
C SER A 188 6.89 10.56 12.23
N ASP A 189 6.14 11.59 11.77
CA ASP A 189 5.84 11.79 10.35
C ASP A 189 7.08 11.79 9.45
N GLN A 190 8.13 12.53 9.84
CA GLN A 190 9.36 12.59 9.05
C GLN A 190 10.10 11.25 9.01
N GLY A 191 10.13 10.52 10.13
CA GLY A 191 10.72 9.19 10.18
C GLY A 191 9.96 8.17 9.35
N ILE A 192 8.61 8.24 9.35
CA ILE A 192 7.76 7.41 8.49
C ILE A 192 8.12 7.64 7.01
N LEU A 193 8.26 8.90 6.58
CA LEU A 193 8.57 9.26 5.20
C LEU A 193 10.02 8.96 4.81
N LYS A 194 10.97 9.06 5.74
CA LYS A 194 12.37 8.69 5.52
C LYS A 194 12.64 7.18 5.57
N GLY A 195 11.65 6.39 5.93
CA GLY A 195 11.70 4.94 5.90
C GLY A 195 11.90 4.25 7.25
N MET A 196 12.16 4.96 8.35
CA MET A 196 12.25 4.36 9.69
C MET A 196 12.00 5.37 10.80
N TYR A 197 11.29 4.95 11.84
CA TYR A 197 11.10 5.75 13.05
C TYR A 197 11.07 4.86 14.30
N LEU A 198 11.40 5.44 15.46
CA LEU A 198 11.28 4.76 16.73
C LEU A 198 9.80 4.60 17.09
N PHE A 199 9.32 3.34 17.07
CA PHE A 199 7.94 3.03 17.42
C PHE A 199 7.73 3.07 18.93
N LYS A 200 8.55 2.30 19.69
CA LYS A 200 8.39 2.16 21.15
C LYS A 200 9.64 1.67 21.82
N ASN A 201 9.86 2.14 23.07
CA ASN A 201 10.86 1.61 23.98
C ASN A 201 10.21 0.67 24.99
N TYR A 202 10.81 -0.49 25.19
CA TYR A 202 10.45 -1.45 26.23
C TYR A 202 11.58 -1.51 27.24
N ASN A 203 11.25 -1.20 28.50
CA ASN A 203 12.22 -1.15 29.59
C ASN A 203 12.17 -2.47 30.36
N GLY A 204 13.23 -3.24 30.31
CA GLY A 204 13.47 -4.44 31.10
C GLY A 204 14.12 -4.09 32.45
N LYS A 205 15.15 -4.85 32.82
CA LYS A 205 15.95 -4.62 34.05
C LYS A 205 17.36 -4.13 33.74
N GLY A 206 17.59 -3.62 32.53
CA GLY A 206 18.87 -3.07 32.09
C GLY A 206 20.03 -4.08 31.96
N LYS A 207 19.73 -5.39 31.88
CA LYS A 207 20.74 -6.43 31.68
C LYS A 207 21.46 -6.36 30.32
N ALA A 208 20.75 -5.97 29.32
CA ALA A 208 21.21 -5.73 27.95
C ALA A 208 20.26 -4.76 27.24
N LYS A 209 20.74 -4.13 26.18
CA LYS A 209 19.90 -3.26 25.32
C LYS A 209 20.02 -3.71 23.87
N VAL A 210 18.88 -3.89 23.21
CA VAL A 210 18.79 -4.32 21.79
C VAL A 210 17.99 -3.33 20.95
N GLN A 211 18.39 -3.21 19.71
CA GLN A 211 17.64 -2.49 18.67
C GLN A 211 16.94 -3.55 17.81
N MET A 212 15.63 -3.44 17.69
CA MET A 212 14.79 -4.39 16.94
C MET A 212 14.05 -3.65 15.84
N LEU A 213 14.14 -4.15 14.62
CA LEU A 213 13.53 -3.55 13.44
C LEU A 213 12.51 -4.51 12.87
N GLY A 214 11.37 -3.97 12.42
CA GLY A 214 10.36 -4.71 11.69
C GLY A 214 9.70 -3.85 10.63
N SER A 215 9.20 -4.48 9.57
CA SER A 215 8.52 -3.85 8.44
C SER A 215 7.25 -4.62 8.14
N GLY A 216 6.19 -3.94 7.72
CA GLY A 216 4.94 -4.56 7.35
C GLY A 216 4.40 -5.54 8.40
N SER A 217 3.99 -6.73 7.97
CA SER A 217 3.45 -7.77 8.87
C SER A 217 4.42 -8.22 9.96
N ILE A 218 5.73 -8.15 9.72
CA ILE A 218 6.75 -8.64 10.66
C ILE A 218 6.93 -7.71 11.86
N LEU A 219 6.63 -6.41 11.76
CA LEU A 219 6.74 -5.51 12.91
C LEU A 219 5.89 -5.98 14.11
N ARG A 220 4.73 -6.57 13.87
CA ARG A 220 3.87 -7.12 14.94
C ARG A 220 4.57 -8.23 15.73
N GLU A 221 5.29 -9.10 15.04
CA GLU A 221 6.08 -10.16 15.68
C GLU A 221 7.29 -9.58 16.46
N VAL A 222 7.91 -8.53 15.92
CA VAL A 222 8.99 -7.80 16.62
C VAL A 222 8.47 -7.14 17.88
N ILE A 223 7.30 -6.53 17.87
CA ILE A 223 6.64 -5.94 19.06
C ILE A 223 6.43 -7.01 20.13
N LYS A 224 5.86 -8.16 19.76
CA LYS A 224 5.62 -9.27 20.68
C LYS A 224 6.91 -9.85 21.25
N ALA A 225 7.94 -9.98 20.43
CA ALA A 225 9.26 -10.42 20.88
C ALA A 225 9.88 -9.43 21.87
N ALA A 226 9.77 -8.12 21.62
CA ALA A 226 10.28 -7.08 22.52
C ALA A 226 9.56 -7.09 23.88
N GLU A 227 8.25 -7.32 23.89
CA GLU A 227 7.47 -7.47 25.12
C GLU A 227 7.96 -8.66 25.96
N THR A 228 8.16 -9.81 25.31
CA THR A 228 8.67 -11.03 25.96
C THR A 228 10.09 -10.81 26.50
N LEU A 229 11.00 -10.28 25.67
CA LEU A 229 12.38 -10.01 26.07
C LEU A 229 12.47 -9.06 27.27
N SER A 230 11.66 -8.01 27.24
CA SER A 230 11.64 -7.03 28.34
C SER A 230 11.08 -7.62 29.62
N LYS A 231 9.91 -8.28 29.54
CA LYS A 231 9.19 -8.79 30.70
C LYS A 231 9.88 -9.99 31.33
N ASP A 232 10.25 -10.99 30.52
CA ASP A 232 10.65 -12.31 31.03
C ASP A 232 12.18 -12.41 31.16
N TYR A 233 12.93 -11.69 30.33
CA TYR A 233 14.39 -11.75 30.31
C TYR A 233 15.09 -10.49 30.83
N GLY A 234 14.35 -9.40 31.06
CA GLY A 234 14.89 -8.15 31.60
C GLY A 234 15.78 -7.39 30.61
N VAL A 235 15.57 -7.55 29.31
CA VAL A 235 16.30 -6.87 28.24
C VAL A 235 15.58 -5.59 27.86
N ASP A 236 16.30 -4.48 27.75
CA ASP A 236 15.75 -3.24 27.21
C ASP A 236 15.68 -3.34 25.69
N CYS A 237 14.51 -3.05 25.10
CA CYS A 237 14.32 -3.14 23.66
C CYS A 237 13.83 -1.81 23.08
N ASN A 238 14.52 -1.31 22.07
CA ASN A 238 14.02 -0.23 21.24
C ASN A 238 13.45 -0.86 19.95
N VAL A 239 12.17 -0.67 19.70
CA VAL A 239 11.50 -1.18 18.51
C VAL A 239 11.35 -0.07 17.49
N TRP A 240 11.83 -0.33 16.28
CA TRP A 240 11.78 0.57 15.14
C TRP A 240 10.84 0.01 14.08
N SER A 241 9.94 0.84 13.55
CA SER A 241 9.18 0.54 12.36
C SER A 241 9.97 0.99 11.14
N ALA A 242 10.36 0.04 10.30
CA ALA A 242 10.99 0.30 9.01
C ALA A 242 9.90 0.34 7.94
N THR A 243 9.44 1.53 7.62
CA THR A 243 8.37 1.75 6.64
C THR A 243 8.85 1.66 5.19
N SER A 244 10.16 1.85 4.96
CA SER A 244 10.75 1.71 3.62
C SER A 244 12.25 1.46 3.67
N PHE A 245 12.68 0.26 3.36
CA PHE A 245 14.11 -0.01 3.15
C PHE A 245 14.65 0.67 1.88
N ASN A 246 13.79 0.93 0.89
CA ASN A 246 14.18 1.59 -0.34
C ASN A 246 14.50 3.07 -0.12
N GLU A 247 13.70 3.78 0.66
CA GLU A 247 14.00 5.18 1.01
C GLU A 247 15.21 5.27 1.96
N LEU A 248 15.37 4.33 2.90
CA LEU A 248 16.59 4.26 3.73
C LEU A 248 17.86 4.03 2.90
N LYS A 249 17.77 3.17 1.86
CA LYS A 249 18.88 2.96 0.93
C LYS A 249 19.23 4.24 0.18
N LYS A 250 18.23 4.98 -0.32
CA LYS A 250 18.45 6.26 -1.02
C LYS A 250 19.11 7.27 -0.09
N ASP A 251 18.57 7.47 1.11
CA ASP A 251 19.13 8.37 2.13
C ASP A 251 20.60 8.01 2.45
N GLY A 252 20.90 6.72 2.61
CA GLY A 252 22.26 6.26 2.86
C GLY A 252 23.23 6.37 1.67
N MET A 253 22.73 6.53 0.45
CA MET A 253 23.58 6.77 -0.74
C MET A 253 23.85 8.25 -0.99
N GLU A 254 23.06 9.15 -0.39
CA GLU A 254 23.21 10.61 -0.50
C GLU A 254 24.18 11.20 0.54
N VAL A 255 24.58 10.41 1.56
CA VAL A 255 25.52 10.77 2.63
C VAL A 255 26.94 10.39 2.24
#